data_dd963a547957494102ddfca614067bc0
#
_entry.id   dd963a547957494102ddfca614067bc0
#
_cell.length_a   1.000
_cell.length_b   1.000
_cell.length_c   1.000
_cell.angle_alpha   90.00
_cell.angle_beta   90.00
_cell.angle_gamma   90.00
#
_symmetry.space_group_name_H-M   'P 1'
#
loop_
_entity.id
_entity.type
_entity.pdbx_description
1 polymer ?
#
loop_
_entity_poly.entity_id
_entity_poly.type
_entity_poly.pdbx_seq_one_letter_code
_entity_poly.pdbx_strand_id
1 'polypeptide(L)'
;ILNPKDGKPVVTPSQDMILGNYYLTLERKGEPNEGHFYKDYNEAYMAYKNGTITLHTRIFIDPSYLPNEKFINHTPHGKYLFTTLGKMIFNQILPDEFPYLNEPTEENLCVATPDKYFLDFQNPNNTYEAMLERDEVSPFKKKFIARIIAEVFKRFQITETSKMLDRIKDLGFQYS
;
A
#
# COMPACT_ATOMS: atom_id res chain seq x y z
N ILE A 1 -20.66 10.14 2.69
CA ILE A 1 -21.82 10.32 3.56
C ILE A 1 -21.38 10.24 5.01
N LEU A 2 -21.80 11.19 5.83
CA LEU A 2 -21.43 11.28 7.23
C LEU A 2 -22.56 10.77 8.13
N ASN A 3 -22.19 10.18 9.26
CA ASN A 3 -23.15 9.85 10.29
C ASN A 3 -23.63 11.14 10.98
N PRO A 4 -24.95 11.44 11.01
CA PRO A 4 -25.45 12.66 11.61
C PRO A 4 -25.16 12.80 13.10
N LYS A 5 -24.97 11.69 13.82
CA LYS A 5 -24.77 11.70 15.27
C LYS A 5 -23.37 12.06 15.69
N ASP A 6 -22.36 11.58 14.98
CA ASP A 6 -20.95 11.71 15.38
C ASP A 6 -20.04 12.28 14.30
N GLY A 7 -20.59 12.61 13.12
CA GLY A 7 -19.84 13.17 12.02
C GLY A 7 -18.84 12.22 11.36
N LYS A 8 -18.88 10.93 11.69
CA LYS A 8 -17.99 9.94 11.09
C LYS A 8 -18.55 9.43 9.77
N PRO A 9 -17.69 8.94 8.85
CA PRO A 9 -18.18 8.39 7.60
C PRO A 9 -19.05 7.14 7.85
N VAL A 10 -20.23 7.11 7.21
CA VAL A 10 -21.11 5.95 7.20
C VAL A 10 -21.00 5.27 5.86
N VAL A 11 -19.78 4.93 5.45
CA VAL A 11 -19.56 4.24 4.18
C VAL A 11 -19.27 2.80 4.47
N THR A 12 -20.17 1.93 4.05
CA THR A 12 -19.90 0.52 3.97
C THR A 12 -19.35 0.25 2.58
N PRO A 13 -18.10 -0.23 2.47
CA PRO A 13 -17.56 -0.57 1.16
C PRO A 13 -18.45 -1.55 0.41
N SER A 14 -18.69 -1.30 -0.88
CA SER A 14 -19.44 -2.24 -1.71
C SER A 14 -18.65 -3.53 -1.90
N GLN A 15 -19.33 -4.60 -2.30
CA GLN A 15 -18.69 -5.89 -2.55
C GLN A 15 -17.61 -5.77 -3.63
N ASP A 16 -17.85 -4.99 -4.68
CA ASP A 16 -16.87 -4.78 -5.76
C ASP A 16 -15.63 -4.04 -5.27
N MET A 17 -15.81 -3.04 -4.39
CA MET A 17 -14.68 -2.32 -3.76
C MET A 17 -13.82 -3.27 -2.95
N ILE A 18 -14.46 -4.12 -2.15
CA ILE A 18 -13.76 -5.08 -1.29
C ILE A 18 -12.98 -6.07 -2.14
N LEU A 19 -13.64 -6.68 -3.12
CA LEU A 19 -13.02 -7.72 -3.95
C LEU A 19 -11.87 -7.16 -4.79
N GLY A 20 -12.08 -6.00 -5.42
CA GLY A 20 -11.06 -5.39 -6.28
C GLY A 20 -9.83 -4.94 -5.49
N ASN A 21 -10.00 -4.38 -4.32
CA ASN A 21 -8.88 -3.93 -3.49
C ASN A 21 -8.20 -5.09 -2.76
N TYR A 22 -8.94 -6.14 -2.43
CA TYR A 22 -8.36 -7.39 -1.95
C TYR A 22 -7.40 -7.97 -3.01
N TYR A 23 -7.87 -8.10 -4.25
CA TYR A 23 -7.06 -8.61 -5.35
C TYR A 23 -5.84 -7.73 -5.61
N LEU A 24 -6.04 -6.41 -5.65
CA LEU A 24 -4.96 -5.46 -5.94
C LEU A 24 -3.82 -5.54 -4.92
N THR A 25 -4.15 -5.74 -3.64
CA THR A 25 -3.16 -5.72 -2.55
C THR A 25 -2.65 -7.11 -2.17
N LEU A 26 -3.04 -8.14 -2.92
CA LEU A 26 -2.58 -9.50 -2.71
C LEU A 26 -1.09 -9.63 -3.04
N GLU A 27 -0.34 -10.38 -2.23
CA GLU A 27 1.04 -10.77 -2.53
C GLU A 27 1.10 -12.23 -2.97
N ARG A 28 2.04 -12.56 -3.85
CA ARG A 28 2.32 -13.93 -4.24
C ARG A 28 3.81 -14.21 -4.16
N LYS A 29 4.18 -15.09 -3.24
CA LYS A 29 5.56 -15.53 -3.06
C LYS A 29 5.96 -16.48 -4.18
N GLY A 30 7.19 -16.36 -4.66
CA GLY A 30 7.76 -17.31 -5.62
C GLY A 30 7.42 -17.03 -7.08
N GLU A 31 6.83 -15.89 -7.39
CA GLU A 31 6.57 -15.51 -8.78
C GLU A 31 7.86 -15.22 -9.55
N PRO A 32 7.87 -15.41 -10.88
CA PRO A 32 9.03 -15.04 -11.70
C PRO A 32 9.43 -13.58 -11.47
N ASN A 33 10.74 -13.33 -11.40
CA ASN A 33 11.32 -11.99 -11.19
C ASN A 33 11.04 -11.40 -9.82
N GLU A 34 10.64 -12.22 -8.85
CA GLU A 34 10.53 -11.78 -7.45
C GLU A 34 11.85 -11.20 -6.97
N GLY A 35 11.78 -10.07 -6.26
CA GLY A 35 12.95 -9.41 -5.71
C GLY A 35 13.68 -8.47 -6.67
N HIS A 36 13.15 -8.22 -7.85
CA HIS A 36 13.72 -7.22 -8.76
C HIS A 36 13.63 -5.82 -8.15
N PHE A 37 14.60 -4.98 -8.51
CA PHE A 37 14.70 -3.59 -8.04
C PHE A 37 14.21 -2.63 -9.11
N TYR A 38 13.38 -1.66 -8.71
CA TYR A 38 12.88 -0.62 -9.59
C TYR A 38 13.09 0.74 -8.93
N LYS A 39 13.43 1.75 -9.72
CA LYS A 39 13.73 3.09 -9.19
C LYS A 39 12.49 3.89 -8.84
N ASP A 40 11.34 3.61 -9.51
CA ASP A 40 10.11 4.37 -9.31
C ASP A 40 8.91 3.58 -9.81
N TYR A 41 7.72 4.17 -9.63
CA TYR A 41 6.47 3.59 -10.08
C TYR A 41 6.47 3.31 -11.58
N ASN A 42 6.94 4.26 -12.39
CA ASN A 42 6.89 4.12 -13.85
C ASN A 42 7.67 2.91 -14.32
N GLU A 43 8.86 2.67 -13.75
CA GLU A 43 9.70 1.53 -14.11
C GLU A 43 9.03 0.21 -13.74
N ALA A 44 8.44 0.12 -12.54
CA ALA A 44 7.71 -1.07 -12.10
C ALA A 44 6.45 -1.29 -12.96
N TYR A 45 5.73 -0.22 -13.28
CA TYR A 45 4.54 -0.32 -14.11
C TYR A 45 4.87 -0.80 -15.53
N MET A 46 5.95 -0.32 -16.12
CA MET A 46 6.39 -0.80 -17.42
C MET A 46 6.79 -2.27 -17.40
N ALA A 47 7.44 -2.73 -16.33
CA ALA A 47 7.75 -4.14 -16.15
C ALA A 47 6.45 -4.99 -16.12
N TYR A 48 5.42 -4.49 -15.45
CA TYR A 48 4.10 -5.14 -15.42
C TYR A 48 3.48 -5.17 -16.83
N LYS A 49 3.50 -4.06 -17.54
CA LYS A 49 2.94 -3.99 -18.90
C LYS A 49 3.67 -4.92 -19.87
N ASN A 50 4.97 -5.13 -19.66
CA ASN A 50 5.77 -6.03 -20.49
C ASN A 50 5.67 -7.50 -20.05
N GLY A 51 4.90 -7.80 -19.00
CA GLY A 51 4.73 -9.16 -18.52
C GLY A 51 5.90 -9.69 -17.68
N THR A 52 6.86 -8.83 -17.30
CA THR A 52 7.99 -9.21 -16.46
C THR A 52 7.56 -9.54 -15.04
N ILE A 53 6.63 -8.76 -14.50
CA ILE A 53 6.03 -8.96 -13.18
C ILE A 53 4.52 -8.89 -13.29
N THR A 54 3.83 -9.37 -12.24
CA THR A 54 2.39 -9.16 -12.07
C THR A 54 2.14 -8.09 -11.02
N LEU A 55 0.88 -7.79 -10.76
CA LEU A 55 0.51 -6.87 -9.66
C LEU A 55 0.93 -7.41 -8.29
N HIS A 56 1.16 -8.72 -8.18
CA HIS A 56 1.36 -9.44 -6.92
C HIS A 56 2.81 -9.86 -6.68
N THR A 57 3.69 -9.68 -7.67
CA THR A 57 5.10 -10.02 -7.53
C THR A 57 5.75 -9.13 -6.48
N ARG A 58 6.42 -9.73 -5.49
CA ARG A 58 7.14 -8.96 -4.48
C ARG A 58 8.41 -8.38 -5.11
N ILE A 59 8.58 -7.08 -5.00
CA ILE A 59 9.65 -6.31 -5.63
C ILE A 59 10.26 -5.33 -4.64
N PHE A 60 11.43 -4.79 -4.97
CA PHE A 60 12.05 -3.70 -4.24
C PHE A 60 11.90 -2.41 -5.03
N ILE A 61 11.48 -1.35 -4.37
CA ILE A 61 11.29 -0.04 -4.97
C ILE A 61 12.09 1.00 -4.19
N ASP A 62 12.71 1.96 -4.91
CA ASP A 62 13.31 3.10 -4.24
C ASP A 62 12.19 4.03 -3.76
N PRO A 63 12.01 4.21 -2.45
CA PRO A 63 10.90 4.99 -1.92
C PRO A 63 11.08 6.49 -2.10
N SER A 64 12.22 6.96 -2.58
CA SER A 64 12.50 8.41 -2.72
C SER A 64 11.61 9.11 -3.75
N TYR A 65 10.93 8.35 -4.64
CA TYR A 65 9.95 8.94 -5.56
C TYR A 65 8.64 9.35 -4.88
N LEU A 66 8.39 8.86 -3.67
CA LEU A 66 7.19 9.15 -2.89
C LEU A 66 7.38 10.42 -2.05
N PRO A 67 6.29 11.12 -1.69
CA PRO A 67 6.40 12.23 -0.74
C PRO A 67 7.04 11.79 0.57
N ASN A 68 7.93 12.61 1.11
CA ASN A 68 8.63 12.30 2.37
C ASN A 68 7.67 12.11 3.53
N GLU A 69 6.54 12.80 3.51
CA GLU A 69 5.51 12.76 4.55
C GLU A 69 4.94 11.34 4.74
N LYS A 70 5.01 10.50 3.72
CA LYS A 70 4.52 9.11 3.84
C LYS A 70 5.36 8.25 4.78
N PHE A 71 6.57 8.69 5.12
CA PHE A 71 7.49 7.96 5.99
C PHE A 71 7.80 8.77 7.24
N ILE A 72 6.76 9.09 8.00
CA ILE A 72 6.75 10.10 9.07
C ILE A 72 7.88 9.93 10.10
N ASN A 73 8.24 8.70 10.44
CA ASN A 73 9.15 8.42 11.55
C ASN A 73 10.50 7.87 11.13
N HIS A 74 10.79 7.80 9.83
CA HIS A 74 12.11 7.36 9.38
C HIS A 74 12.39 7.84 7.97
N THR A 75 13.68 8.04 7.72
CA THR A 75 14.17 8.51 6.42
C THR A 75 14.65 7.28 5.64
N PRO A 76 13.97 6.89 4.56
CA PRO A 76 14.33 5.67 3.83
C PRO A 76 15.51 5.87 2.87
N HIS A 77 16.37 6.85 3.11
CA HIS A 77 17.52 7.13 2.25
C HIS A 77 18.45 5.92 2.13
N GLY A 78 18.79 5.57 0.90
CA GLY A 78 19.69 4.45 0.61
C GLY A 78 19.09 3.07 0.90
N LYS A 79 17.80 3.00 1.17
CA LYS A 79 17.08 1.74 1.42
C LYS A 79 16.02 1.51 0.36
N TYR A 80 15.70 0.25 0.11
CA TYR A 80 14.63 -0.14 -0.81
C TYR A 80 13.45 -0.68 -0.03
N LEU A 81 12.25 -0.31 -0.45
CA LEU A 81 10.99 -0.79 0.13
C LEU A 81 10.58 -2.10 -0.54
N PHE A 82 10.31 -3.14 0.26
CA PHE A 82 9.81 -4.42 -0.21
C PHE A 82 8.29 -4.39 -0.26
N THR A 83 7.73 -4.39 -1.48
CA THR A 83 6.30 -4.17 -1.70
C THR A 83 5.85 -4.87 -3.00
N THR A 84 4.67 -4.51 -3.50
CA THR A 84 4.18 -4.97 -4.81
C THR A 84 3.67 -3.77 -5.61
N LEU A 85 3.57 -3.93 -6.93
CA LEU A 85 3.00 -2.90 -7.78
C LEU A 85 1.54 -2.61 -7.39
N GLY A 86 0.77 -3.65 -7.06
CA GLY A 86 -0.61 -3.47 -6.63
C GLY A 86 -0.72 -2.57 -5.41
N LYS A 87 0.15 -2.73 -4.42
CA LYS A 87 0.17 -1.85 -3.24
C LYS A 87 0.61 -0.44 -3.60
N MET A 88 1.54 -0.29 -4.53
CA MET A 88 1.94 1.04 -5.02
C MET A 88 0.75 1.76 -5.66
N ILE A 89 -0.03 1.06 -6.48
CA ILE A 89 -1.25 1.61 -7.09
C ILE A 89 -2.25 2.01 -6.01
N PHE A 90 -2.50 1.13 -5.03
CA PHE A 90 -3.43 1.42 -3.95
C PHE A 90 -3.00 2.67 -3.17
N ASN A 91 -1.71 2.80 -2.86
CA ASN A 91 -1.22 3.93 -2.08
C ASN A 91 -1.31 5.28 -2.80
N GLN A 92 -1.49 5.29 -4.13
CA GLN A 92 -1.69 6.53 -4.87
C GLN A 92 -3.02 7.23 -4.55
N ILE A 93 -3.99 6.51 -3.99
CA ILE A 93 -5.28 7.10 -3.61
C ILE A 93 -5.24 7.82 -2.27
N LEU A 94 -4.22 7.57 -1.46
CA LEU A 94 -4.09 8.13 -0.12
C LEU A 94 -3.50 9.55 -0.17
N PRO A 95 -3.85 10.43 0.79
CA PRO A 95 -3.19 11.73 0.89
C PRO A 95 -1.69 11.61 1.07
N ASP A 96 -0.93 12.62 0.61
CA ASP A 96 0.53 12.61 0.66
C ASP A 96 1.08 12.46 2.08
N GLU A 97 0.39 13.00 3.07
CA GLU A 97 0.78 12.94 4.47
C GLU A 97 0.38 11.64 5.17
N PHE A 98 -0.34 10.78 4.47
CA PHE A 98 -0.76 9.50 5.03
C PHE A 98 0.36 8.46 4.86
N PRO A 99 0.61 7.61 5.89
CA PRO A 99 1.67 6.61 5.79
C PRO A 99 1.48 5.67 4.58
N TYR A 100 2.59 5.20 4.03
CA TYR A 100 2.53 4.15 3.01
C TYR A 100 2.03 2.85 3.66
N LEU A 101 0.94 2.32 3.14
CA LEU A 101 0.33 1.10 3.67
C LEU A 101 0.90 -0.12 2.96
N ASN A 102 1.70 -0.90 3.68
CA ASN A 102 2.31 -2.13 3.18
C ASN A 102 1.76 -3.39 3.84
N GLU A 103 1.15 -3.25 5.01
CA GLU A 103 0.50 -4.34 5.72
C GLU A 103 -0.80 -3.85 6.38
N PRO A 104 -1.79 -4.75 6.56
CA PRO A 104 -3.09 -4.36 7.13
C PRO A 104 -3.07 -4.37 8.67
N THR A 105 -2.26 -3.50 9.27
CA THR A 105 -2.13 -3.39 10.71
C THR A 105 -2.39 -1.97 11.19
N GLU A 106 -2.83 -1.84 12.46
CA GLU A 106 -3.02 -0.54 13.08
C GLU A 106 -1.69 0.22 13.20
N GLU A 107 -0.60 -0.47 13.44
CA GLU A 107 0.71 0.16 13.49
C GLU A 107 1.06 0.85 12.17
N ASN A 108 0.91 0.16 11.05
CA ASN A 108 1.16 0.75 9.74
C ASN A 108 0.18 1.88 9.43
N LEU A 109 -1.08 1.72 9.81
CA LEU A 109 -2.12 2.71 9.55
C LEU A 109 -1.93 4.00 10.36
N CYS A 110 -1.58 3.88 11.64
CA CYS A 110 -1.59 4.99 12.57
C CYS A 110 -0.20 5.57 12.84
N VAL A 111 0.87 4.82 12.61
CA VAL A 111 2.23 5.26 12.92
C VAL A 111 3.06 5.39 11.64
N ALA A 112 3.49 4.29 11.05
CA ALA A 112 4.34 4.32 9.86
C ALA A 112 4.46 2.93 9.23
N THR A 113 4.98 2.89 8.00
CA THR A 113 5.41 1.65 7.37
C THR A 113 6.47 0.99 8.25
N PRO A 114 6.29 -0.28 8.65
CA PRO A 114 7.28 -0.95 9.51
C PRO A 114 8.67 -1.05 8.88
N ASP A 115 9.69 -0.86 9.71
CA ASP A 115 11.10 -0.90 9.28
C ASP A 115 11.50 -2.23 8.64
N LYS A 116 10.83 -3.31 9.00
CA LYS A 116 11.12 -4.65 8.46
C LYS A 116 10.96 -4.74 6.95
N TYR A 117 10.24 -3.81 6.32
CA TYR A 117 10.04 -3.78 4.87
C TYR A 117 11.13 -3.00 4.13
N PHE A 118 12.07 -2.38 4.83
CA PHE A 118 13.16 -1.65 4.19
C PHE A 118 14.41 -2.50 4.18
N LEU A 119 14.96 -2.75 2.98
CA LEU A 119 16.18 -3.51 2.82
C LEU A 119 17.34 -2.78 3.50
N ASP A 120 17.95 -3.44 4.47
CA ASP A 120 19.04 -2.89 5.28
C ASP A 120 20.11 -3.96 5.46
N PHE A 121 21.25 -3.80 4.78
CA PHE A 121 22.33 -4.78 4.83
C PHE A 121 23.03 -4.85 6.20
N GLN A 122 22.78 -3.88 7.07
CA GLN A 122 23.31 -3.90 8.44
C GLN A 122 22.43 -4.72 9.40
N ASN A 123 21.20 -4.99 9.01
CA ASN A 123 20.28 -5.79 9.80
C ASN A 123 20.12 -7.18 9.16
N PRO A 124 20.60 -8.25 9.84
CA PRO A 124 20.53 -9.62 9.28
C PRO A 124 19.10 -10.06 8.89
N ASN A 125 18.09 -9.54 9.60
CA ASN A 125 16.70 -9.90 9.35
C ASN A 125 16.10 -9.20 8.11
N ASN A 126 16.77 -8.16 7.61
CA ASN A 126 16.33 -7.36 6.48
C ASN A 126 17.28 -7.48 5.29
N THR A 127 18.01 -8.57 5.18
CA THR A 127 18.82 -8.86 4.00
C THR A 127 17.94 -9.32 2.85
N TYR A 128 18.47 -9.26 1.64
CA TYR A 128 17.74 -9.66 0.42
C TYR A 128 17.17 -11.08 0.55
N GLU A 129 18.02 -12.04 0.90
CA GLU A 129 17.62 -13.44 1.02
C GLU A 129 16.60 -13.63 2.15
N ALA A 130 16.81 -12.99 3.29
CA ALA A 130 15.88 -13.10 4.42
C ALA A 130 14.51 -12.54 4.08
N MET A 131 14.45 -11.44 3.32
CA MET A 131 13.17 -10.86 2.90
C MET A 131 12.42 -11.76 1.93
N LEU A 132 13.12 -12.39 0.98
CA LEU A 132 12.48 -13.32 0.04
C LEU A 132 11.95 -14.58 0.73
N GLU A 133 12.53 -14.98 1.85
CA GLU A 133 12.05 -16.14 2.64
C GLU A 133 10.80 -15.85 3.47
N ARG A 134 10.45 -14.58 3.66
CA ARG A 134 9.26 -14.23 4.46
C ARG A 134 7.98 -14.70 3.80
N ASP A 135 6.98 -14.97 4.64
CA ASP A 135 5.64 -15.27 4.17
C ASP A 135 4.99 -14.07 3.52
N GLU A 136 3.97 -14.32 2.72
CA GLU A 136 3.16 -13.29 2.10
C GLU A 136 2.46 -12.44 3.16
N VAL A 137 2.42 -11.13 2.92
CA VAL A 137 1.64 -10.20 3.74
C VAL A 137 0.16 -10.33 3.35
N SER A 138 -0.72 -10.30 4.33
CA SER A 138 -2.16 -10.38 4.09
C SER A 138 -2.65 -9.22 3.22
N PRO A 139 -3.58 -9.47 2.30
CA PRO A 139 -4.19 -8.39 1.51
C PRO A 139 -5.13 -7.53 2.36
N PHE A 140 -5.54 -6.39 1.80
CA PHE A 140 -6.42 -5.44 2.49
C PHE A 140 -7.87 -5.90 2.34
N LYS A 141 -8.45 -6.34 3.45
CA LYS A 141 -9.82 -6.86 3.54
C LYS A 141 -10.79 -5.75 3.98
N LYS A 142 -12.07 -6.08 4.03
CA LYS A 142 -13.15 -5.16 4.36
C LYS A 142 -12.89 -4.32 5.60
N LYS A 143 -12.50 -4.96 6.70
CA LYS A 143 -12.29 -4.26 7.97
C LYS A 143 -11.15 -3.22 7.86
N PHE A 144 -10.07 -3.58 7.17
CA PHE A 144 -8.95 -2.68 7.03
C PHE A 144 -9.29 -1.50 6.10
N ILE A 145 -10.00 -1.76 5.01
CA ILE A 145 -10.47 -0.69 4.11
C ILE A 145 -11.37 0.28 4.88
N ALA A 146 -12.28 -0.23 5.71
CA ALA A 146 -13.12 0.62 6.56
C ALA A 146 -12.28 1.44 7.56
N ARG A 147 -11.23 0.84 8.13
CA ARG A 147 -10.31 1.55 9.03
C ARG A 147 -9.53 2.65 8.32
N ILE A 148 -9.09 2.39 7.08
CA ILE A 148 -8.41 3.42 6.27
C ILE A 148 -9.33 4.63 6.08
N ILE A 149 -10.57 4.39 5.69
CA ILE A 149 -11.56 5.45 5.48
C ILE A 149 -11.75 6.28 6.76
N ALA A 150 -11.93 5.58 7.89
CA ALA A 150 -12.12 6.24 9.18
C ALA A 150 -10.90 7.07 9.60
N GLU A 151 -9.69 6.55 9.38
CA GLU A 151 -8.47 7.24 9.78
C GLU A 151 -8.18 8.45 8.91
N VAL A 152 -8.44 8.36 7.60
CA VAL A 152 -8.32 9.52 6.71
C VAL A 152 -9.33 10.60 7.09
N PHE A 153 -10.57 10.22 7.38
CA PHE A 153 -11.57 11.19 7.84
C PHE A 153 -11.15 11.87 9.15
N LYS A 154 -10.56 11.12 10.06
CA LYS A 154 -10.10 11.65 11.35
C LYS A 154 -8.97 12.67 11.18
N ARG A 155 -8.05 12.45 10.24
CA ARG A 155 -6.85 13.28 10.06
C ARG A 155 -7.02 14.43 9.07
N PHE A 156 -7.96 14.30 8.12
CA PHE A 156 -8.09 15.24 7.02
C PHE A 156 -9.51 15.78 6.94
N GLN A 157 -9.71 16.81 6.10
CA GLN A 157 -11.01 17.40 5.91
C GLN A 157 -11.92 16.49 5.06
N ILE A 158 -13.23 16.74 5.14
CA ILE A 158 -14.26 16.01 4.39
C ILE A 158 -13.93 15.91 2.90
N THR A 159 -13.44 17.02 2.31
CA THR A 159 -13.09 17.05 0.88
C THR A 159 -12.07 16.00 0.51
N GLU A 160 -11.00 15.84 1.28
CA GLU A 160 -9.96 14.84 1.02
C GLU A 160 -10.50 13.42 1.18
N THR A 161 -11.33 13.19 2.19
CA THR A 161 -11.96 11.89 2.41
C THR A 161 -12.88 11.53 1.24
N SER A 162 -13.67 12.47 0.74
CA SER A 162 -14.58 12.24 -0.39
C SER A 162 -13.82 11.89 -1.67
N LYS A 163 -12.73 12.60 -1.94
CA LYS A 163 -11.85 12.31 -3.09
C LYS A 163 -11.28 10.91 -2.99
N MET A 164 -10.80 10.52 -1.81
CA MET A 164 -10.27 9.19 -1.57
C MET A 164 -11.32 8.11 -1.78
N LEU A 165 -12.54 8.31 -1.28
CA LEU A 165 -13.64 7.36 -1.44
C LEU A 165 -13.94 7.10 -2.91
N ASP A 166 -13.98 8.15 -3.74
CA ASP A 166 -14.19 8.00 -5.17
C ASP A 166 -13.08 7.18 -5.82
N ARG A 167 -11.82 7.41 -5.42
CA ARG A 167 -10.67 6.66 -5.93
C ARG A 167 -10.71 5.20 -5.49
N ILE A 168 -11.12 4.91 -4.27
CA ILE A 168 -11.28 3.52 -3.77
C ILE A 168 -12.32 2.80 -4.62
N LYS A 169 -13.46 3.45 -4.90
CA LYS A 169 -14.50 2.88 -5.75
C LYS A 169 -13.96 2.57 -7.15
N ASP A 170 -13.27 3.52 -7.77
CA ASP A 170 -12.72 3.35 -9.11
C ASP A 170 -11.73 2.19 -9.17
N LEU A 171 -10.82 2.08 -8.19
CA LEU A 171 -9.90 0.94 -8.11
C LEU A 171 -10.65 -0.38 -7.93
N GLY A 172 -11.66 -0.39 -7.08
CA GLY A 172 -12.47 -1.59 -6.84
C GLY A 172 -13.12 -2.09 -8.12
N PHE A 173 -13.73 -1.20 -8.90
CA PHE A 173 -14.34 -1.54 -10.18
C PHE A 173 -13.31 -1.96 -11.22
N GLN A 174 -12.17 -1.29 -11.27
CA GLN A 174 -11.12 -1.57 -12.26
C GLN A 174 -10.51 -2.96 -12.06
N TYR A 175 -10.36 -3.42 -10.81
CA TYR A 175 -9.66 -4.66 -10.47
C TYR A 175 -10.57 -5.76 -9.91
N SER A 176 -11.85 -5.55 -9.88
CA SER A 176 -12.79 -6.58 -9.44
C SER A 176 -13.02 -7.68 -10.47
#